data_481517d1cf329e327433ec985fc201a5
#
_entry.id   481517d1cf329e327433ec985fc201a5
#
_cell.length_a   1.000
_cell.length_b   1.000
_cell.length_c   1.000
_cell.angle_alpha   90.00
_cell.angle_beta   90.00
_cell.angle_gamma   90.00
#
_symmetry.space_group_name_H-M   'P 1'
#
loop_
_entity.id
_entity.type
_entity.pdbx_description
1 polymer ?
#
loop_
_entity_poly.entity_id
_entity_poly.type
_entity_poly.pdbx_seq_one_letter_code
_entity_poly.pdbx_strand_id
1 'polypeptide(L)'
;GADYAEPFVIEKYDFDADGDSTYSYFSYAITSPSLKPVDAETIFAYVDEILDTSAQSVLAGNYTEEDLKKYGLDEPDAKIEVTFSEEYEEDTVFTFLLSFQDNTVYAICNDVPIIYTLSKADWMTLKYETTVHSLFLLPSIYEISKVTVQTAGNTYAFDVSGEKSETVTYNGSSIDKTAFSKFYQLLIGASHDGNYVPDAQPQGDPVLTVTFDYRNDNNSDTLQFYDAGTRKLYVAMNGKIEFTMMSSYLDKV
;
A
#
# COMPACT_ATOMS: atom_id res chain seq x y z
N GLY A 1 -11.74 -4.94 10.34
CA GLY A 1 -10.43 -5.52 10.03
C GLY A 1 -9.54 -5.53 11.25
N ALA A 2 -8.42 -6.22 11.18
CA ALA A 2 -7.36 -6.05 12.14
C ALA A 2 -6.56 -4.78 11.75
N ASP A 3 -6.01 -4.07 12.74
CA ASP A 3 -4.98 -3.09 12.47
C ASP A 3 -3.64 -3.83 12.31
N TYR A 4 -2.80 -3.40 11.38
CA TYR A 4 -1.45 -3.92 11.26
C TYR A 4 -0.63 -3.44 12.47
N ALA A 5 -0.12 -4.39 13.27
CA ALA A 5 0.47 -4.09 14.56
C ALA A 5 2.03 -4.05 14.57
N GLU A 6 2.66 -4.49 13.46
CA GLU A 6 4.12 -4.54 13.40
C GLU A 6 4.70 -3.24 12.81
N PRO A 7 5.95 -2.89 13.13
CA PRO A 7 6.64 -1.78 12.48
C PRO A 7 6.73 -1.98 10.96
N PHE A 8 6.62 -0.91 10.21
CA PHE A 8 6.84 -0.90 8.77
C PHE A 8 7.76 0.25 8.36
N VAL A 9 8.44 0.08 7.22
CA VAL A 9 9.43 1.03 6.72
C VAL A 9 8.95 1.52 5.35
N ILE A 10 8.98 2.84 5.15
CA ILE A 10 8.69 3.49 3.87
C ILE A 10 9.98 4.09 3.37
N GLU A 11 10.34 3.81 2.12
CA GLU A 11 11.56 4.31 1.50
C GLU A 11 11.30 4.78 0.08
N LYS A 12 12.17 5.65 -0.42
CA LYS A 12 12.29 5.89 -1.85
C LYS A 12 12.74 4.59 -2.52
N TYR A 13 12.04 4.19 -3.58
CA TYR A 13 12.24 2.89 -4.20
C TYR A 13 12.15 2.98 -5.72
N ASP A 14 13.03 2.27 -6.41
CA ASP A 14 13.07 2.18 -7.87
C ASP A 14 12.62 0.77 -8.31
N PHE A 15 11.34 0.65 -8.64
CA PHE A 15 10.76 -0.61 -9.11
C PHE A 15 11.31 -1.06 -10.47
N ASP A 16 11.74 -0.12 -11.33
CA ASP A 16 12.33 -0.47 -12.64
C ASP A 16 13.70 -1.12 -12.48
N ALA A 17 14.48 -0.70 -11.48
CA ALA A 17 15.79 -1.30 -11.22
C ALA A 17 15.70 -2.77 -10.79
N ASP A 18 14.61 -3.16 -10.13
CA ASP A 18 14.35 -4.55 -9.72
C ASP A 18 13.66 -5.37 -10.82
N GLY A 19 13.31 -4.75 -11.96
CA GLY A 19 12.61 -5.39 -13.06
C GLY A 19 11.10 -5.62 -12.80
N ASP A 20 10.54 -5.01 -11.76
CA ASP A 20 9.10 -5.03 -11.48
C ASP A 20 8.39 -3.85 -12.16
N SER A 21 8.13 -4.01 -13.46
CA SER A 21 7.42 -3.01 -14.25
C SER A 21 5.96 -2.79 -13.82
N THR A 22 5.42 -3.66 -12.97
CA THR A 22 4.05 -3.56 -12.45
C THR A 22 3.83 -2.27 -11.68
N TYR A 23 4.87 -1.80 -10.99
CA TYR A 23 4.81 -0.63 -10.13
C TYR A 23 5.77 0.49 -10.53
N SER A 24 6.26 0.51 -11.76
CA SER A 24 7.25 1.48 -12.27
C SER A 24 6.83 2.96 -12.16
N TYR A 25 5.53 3.21 -11.96
CA TYR A 25 5.01 4.57 -11.75
C TYR A 25 5.23 5.10 -10.33
N PHE A 26 5.60 4.23 -9.39
CA PHE A 26 5.78 4.61 -7.99
C PHE A 26 7.26 4.85 -7.70
N SER A 27 7.55 5.84 -6.87
CA SER A 27 8.89 6.20 -6.41
C SER A 27 9.10 6.03 -4.91
N TYR A 28 8.09 5.53 -4.22
CA TYR A 28 8.11 5.17 -2.80
C TYR A 28 7.43 3.82 -2.59
N ALA A 29 7.96 3.07 -1.64
CA ALA A 29 7.41 1.79 -1.23
C ALA A 29 7.47 1.59 0.28
N ILE A 30 6.56 0.80 0.82
CA ILE A 30 6.81 0.07 2.05
C ILE A 30 7.76 -1.07 1.66
N THR A 31 8.95 -1.11 2.28
CA THR A 31 10.00 -2.10 2.00
C THR A 31 10.03 -3.21 3.03
N SER A 32 9.48 -2.98 4.21
CA SER A 32 9.31 -3.96 5.27
C SER A 32 7.91 -3.84 5.88
N PRO A 33 7.19 -4.93 6.11
CA PRO A 33 7.58 -6.35 6.03
C PRO A 33 7.50 -6.94 4.62
N SER A 34 6.85 -6.25 3.69
CA SER A 34 6.74 -6.70 2.30
C SER A 34 6.71 -5.49 1.36
N LEU A 35 7.29 -5.66 0.18
CA LEU A 35 7.31 -4.59 -0.82
C LEU A 35 5.90 -4.24 -1.29
N LYS A 36 5.49 -2.99 -1.09
CA LYS A 36 4.20 -2.42 -1.49
C LYS A 36 4.37 -1.00 -1.99
N PRO A 37 3.76 -0.62 -3.13
CA PRO A 37 3.83 0.76 -3.61
C PRO A 37 3.09 1.71 -2.66
N VAL A 38 3.60 2.95 -2.61
CA VAL A 38 3.02 4.06 -1.84
C VAL A 38 2.94 5.28 -2.75
N ASP A 39 1.85 6.02 -2.65
CA ASP A 39 1.68 7.26 -3.40
C ASP A 39 2.65 8.35 -2.91
N ALA A 40 3.43 8.93 -3.82
CA ALA A 40 4.39 9.98 -3.50
C ALA A 40 3.71 11.22 -2.86
N GLU A 41 2.51 11.56 -3.30
CA GLU A 41 1.75 12.68 -2.73
C GLU A 41 1.44 12.48 -1.24
N THR A 42 1.14 11.23 -0.85
CA THR A 42 0.93 10.86 0.56
C THR A 42 2.21 11.10 1.37
N ILE A 43 3.38 10.68 0.83
CA ILE A 43 4.65 10.85 1.52
C ILE A 43 5.02 12.33 1.65
N PHE A 44 4.83 13.11 0.58
CA PHE A 44 5.10 14.55 0.62
C PHE A 44 4.22 15.28 1.64
N ALA A 45 2.94 14.92 1.74
CA ALA A 45 2.05 15.49 2.75
C ALA A 45 2.54 15.21 4.18
N TYR A 46 2.99 13.98 4.45
CA TYR A 46 3.55 13.64 5.77
C TYR A 46 4.87 14.36 6.05
N VAL A 47 5.75 14.50 5.07
CA VAL A 47 7.01 15.23 5.23
C VAL A 47 6.74 16.70 5.55
N ASP A 48 5.81 17.35 4.83
CA ASP A 48 5.43 18.73 5.08
C ASP A 48 4.87 18.91 6.51
N GLU A 49 3.99 18.02 6.97
CA GLU A 49 3.46 18.05 8.34
C GLU A 49 4.55 17.83 9.40
N ILE A 50 5.53 16.93 9.15
CA ILE A 50 6.66 16.69 10.06
C ILE A 50 7.50 17.96 10.18
N LEU A 51 7.82 18.61 9.06
CA LEU A 51 8.63 19.85 9.03
C LEU A 51 7.90 21.03 9.71
N ASP A 52 6.59 21.07 9.63
CA ASP A 52 5.77 22.09 10.29
C ASP A 52 5.48 21.79 11.79
N THR A 53 5.89 20.60 12.26
CA THR A 53 5.65 20.19 13.65
C THR A 53 6.43 21.06 14.62
N SER A 54 5.72 21.65 15.59
CA SER A 54 6.32 22.48 16.62
C SER A 54 5.81 22.12 18.02
N ALA A 55 6.70 22.28 19.01
CA ALA A 55 6.34 22.10 20.40
C ALA A 55 5.37 23.19 20.86
N GLN A 56 4.25 22.81 21.47
CA GLN A 56 3.31 23.73 22.10
C GLN A 56 3.78 24.16 23.47
N SER A 57 4.38 23.22 24.23
CA SER A 57 4.93 23.52 25.56
C SER A 57 6.04 22.52 25.91
N VAL A 58 6.87 22.90 26.88
CA VAL A 58 7.84 22.07 27.55
C VAL A 58 7.27 21.74 28.94
N LEU A 59 7.17 20.44 29.23
CA LEU A 59 6.57 19.94 30.49
C LEU A 59 7.62 19.57 31.52
N ALA A 60 8.71 18.92 31.09
CA ALA A 60 9.82 18.52 31.93
C ALA A 60 11.14 18.62 31.16
N GLY A 61 12.19 19.14 31.83
CA GLY A 61 13.57 19.08 31.38
C GLY A 61 14.36 18.14 32.29
N ASN A 62 15.24 17.32 31.73
CA ASN A 62 15.91 16.23 32.43
C ASN A 62 14.89 15.32 33.15
N TYR A 63 13.93 14.81 32.39
CA TYR A 63 12.83 13.99 32.89
C TYR A 63 13.33 12.77 33.68
N THR A 64 12.51 12.32 34.60
CA THR A 64 12.73 11.13 35.45
C THR A 64 11.90 9.95 34.94
N GLU A 65 12.13 8.75 35.48
CA GLU A 65 11.25 7.59 35.21
C GLU A 65 9.81 7.83 35.64
N GLU A 66 9.60 8.64 36.68
CA GLU A 66 8.27 9.00 37.15
C GLU A 66 7.57 9.93 36.13
N ASP A 67 8.32 10.85 35.53
CA ASP A 67 7.81 11.71 34.46
C ASP A 67 7.44 10.88 33.22
N LEU A 68 8.27 9.92 32.82
CA LEU A 68 7.95 9.01 31.70
C LEU A 68 6.63 8.27 31.94
N LYS A 69 6.46 7.67 33.12
CA LYS A 69 5.21 6.98 33.50
C LYS A 69 4.02 7.93 33.54
N LYS A 70 4.20 9.12 34.07
CA LYS A 70 3.14 10.13 34.18
C LYS A 70 2.59 10.52 32.81
N TYR A 71 3.44 10.61 31.81
CA TYR A 71 3.08 11.03 30.47
C TYR A 71 2.95 9.85 29.48
N GLY A 72 3.06 8.58 29.95
CA GLY A 72 2.92 7.38 29.12
C GLY A 72 4.06 7.15 28.12
N LEU A 73 5.21 7.76 28.36
CA LEU A 73 6.39 7.67 27.50
C LEU A 73 7.38 6.57 27.94
N ASP A 74 7.10 5.86 29.02
CA ASP A 74 7.77 4.61 29.40
C ASP A 74 7.33 3.43 28.51
N GLU A 75 6.09 3.48 28.01
CA GLU A 75 5.54 2.56 26.99
C GLU A 75 4.84 3.40 25.92
N PRO A 76 5.58 4.04 25.00
CA PRO A 76 5.02 4.98 24.05
C PRO A 76 4.08 4.28 23.05
N ASP A 77 2.98 4.95 22.69
CA ASP A 77 2.01 4.46 21.71
C ASP A 77 2.60 4.38 20.30
N ALA A 78 3.58 5.24 19.98
CA ALA A 78 4.29 5.21 18.70
C ALA A 78 5.76 5.58 18.86
N LYS A 79 6.60 4.91 18.07
CA LYS A 79 7.97 5.31 17.78
C LYS A 79 8.08 5.54 16.27
N ILE A 80 8.46 6.74 15.88
CA ILE A 80 8.61 7.15 14.48
C ILE A 80 10.04 7.64 14.28
N GLU A 81 10.68 7.12 13.24
CA GLU A 81 12.00 7.55 12.81
C GLU A 81 11.91 8.06 11.39
N VAL A 82 12.44 9.25 11.15
CA VAL A 82 12.44 9.92 9.86
C VAL A 82 13.87 10.22 9.47
N THR A 83 14.31 9.66 8.35
CA THR A 83 15.63 9.89 7.81
C THR A 83 15.54 10.78 6.57
N PHE A 84 16.24 11.90 6.59
CA PHE A 84 16.45 12.75 5.43
C PHE A 84 17.84 12.47 4.88
N SER A 85 17.91 11.93 3.67
CA SER A 85 19.15 11.60 2.98
C SER A 85 19.40 12.61 1.85
N GLU A 86 20.58 13.19 1.81
CA GLU A 86 21.06 14.05 0.73
C GLU A 86 22.23 13.38 -0.01
N GLU A 87 22.33 13.60 -1.32
CA GLU A 87 23.23 12.84 -2.20
C GLU A 87 24.73 12.92 -1.81
N TYR A 88 25.15 13.93 -1.05
CA TYR A 88 26.56 14.18 -0.68
C TYR A 88 26.74 14.60 0.77
N GLU A 89 25.74 14.44 1.61
CA GLU A 89 25.77 14.81 3.03
C GLU A 89 25.48 13.59 3.92
N GLU A 90 25.77 13.71 5.21
CA GLU A 90 25.36 12.68 6.18
C GLU A 90 23.86 12.75 6.40
N ASP A 91 23.22 11.57 6.52
CA ASP A 91 21.80 11.46 6.79
C ASP A 91 21.42 12.20 8.09
N THR A 92 20.35 12.95 8.02
CA THR A 92 19.76 13.58 9.22
C THR A 92 18.60 12.72 9.71
N VAL A 93 18.70 12.20 10.93
CA VAL A 93 17.69 11.31 11.53
C VAL A 93 16.96 12.04 12.66
N PHE A 94 15.64 12.03 12.59
CA PHE A 94 14.73 12.47 13.66
C PHE A 94 13.99 11.28 14.24
N THR A 95 14.04 11.12 15.55
CA THR A 95 13.31 10.09 16.28
C THR A 95 12.26 10.74 17.17
N PHE A 96 11.03 10.23 17.12
CA PHE A 96 9.92 10.66 17.95
C PHE A 96 9.39 9.47 18.75
N LEU A 97 9.33 9.63 20.08
CA LEU A 97 8.56 8.77 20.98
C LEU A 97 7.29 9.53 21.33
N LEU A 98 6.13 8.96 21.05
CA LEU A 98 4.84 9.64 21.18
C LEU A 98 3.91 8.86 22.11
N SER A 99 3.21 9.58 22.98
CA SER A 99 2.08 9.05 23.77
C SER A 99 0.85 9.92 23.55
N PHE A 100 -0.28 9.27 23.30
CA PHE A 100 -1.56 9.93 23.01
C PHE A 100 -2.49 9.84 24.22
N GLN A 101 -2.68 10.94 24.92
CA GLN A 101 -3.62 11.00 26.05
C GLN A 101 -4.68 12.07 25.77
N ASP A 102 -5.91 11.64 25.63
CA ASP A 102 -7.03 12.49 25.21
C ASP A 102 -6.73 13.26 23.90
N ASN A 103 -6.67 14.58 23.95
CA ASN A 103 -6.35 15.45 22.81
C ASN A 103 -4.89 15.95 22.82
N THR A 104 -4.06 15.44 23.72
CA THR A 104 -2.67 15.89 23.90
C THR A 104 -1.72 14.81 23.41
N VAL A 105 -0.72 15.21 22.64
CA VAL A 105 0.41 14.36 22.24
C VAL A 105 1.60 14.74 23.11
N TYR A 106 2.08 13.79 23.92
CA TYR A 106 3.34 13.92 24.64
C TYR A 106 4.45 13.31 23.82
N ALA A 107 5.60 13.99 23.78
CA ALA A 107 6.69 13.59 22.91
C ALA A 107 8.08 13.74 23.53
N ILE A 108 8.97 12.82 23.20
CA ILE A 108 10.42 12.99 23.28
C ILE A 108 10.96 12.98 21.86
N CYS A 109 11.83 13.94 21.54
CA CYS A 109 12.42 14.07 20.21
C CYS A 109 13.95 13.90 20.30
N ASN A 110 14.54 13.07 19.44
CA ASN A 110 15.99 12.87 19.28
C ASN A 110 16.74 12.56 20.59
N ASP A 111 16.16 11.75 21.49
CA ASP A 111 16.73 11.42 22.81
C ASP A 111 17.11 12.64 23.66
N VAL A 112 16.61 13.83 23.31
CA VAL A 112 16.78 15.02 24.14
C VAL A 112 15.99 14.82 25.43
N PRO A 113 16.56 15.04 26.63
CA PRO A 113 15.90 14.74 27.89
C PRO A 113 14.84 15.80 28.24
N ILE A 114 13.93 16.05 27.31
CA ILE A 114 12.84 17.02 27.44
C ILE A 114 11.54 16.37 26.98
N ILE A 115 10.48 16.53 27.76
CA ILE A 115 9.12 16.14 27.38
C ILE A 115 8.39 17.36 26.85
N TYR A 116 7.88 17.23 25.63
CA TYR A 116 7.10 18.25 24.95
C TYR A 116 5.62 17.86 24.87
N THR A 117 4.76 18.86 24.63
CA THR A 117 3.46 18.63 24.01
C THR A 117 3.50 19.08 22.55
N LEU A 118 2.89 18.29 21.67
CA LEU A 118 2.76 18.57 20.23
C LEU A 118 1.28 18.72 19.88
N SER A 119 1.01 19.44 18.79
CA SER A 119 -0.29 19.35 18.12
C SER A 119 -0.41 17.98 17.42
N LYS A 120 -1.58 17.37 17.51
CA LYS A 120 -1.84 16.11 16.79
C LYS A 120 -1.82 16.37 15.28
N ALA A 121 -1.12 15.51 14.54
CA ALA A 121 -1.03 15.54 13.09
C ALA A 121 -1.17 14.12 12.52
N ASP A 122 -1.52 13.99 11.24
CA ASP A 122 -1.84 12.68 10.64
C ASP A 122 -0.61 11.77 10.56
N TRP A 123 0.59 12.33 10.35
CA TRP A 123 1.83 11.57 10.33
C TRP A 123 2.14 10.81 11.63
N MET A 124 1.61 11.27 12.77
CA MET A 124 1.84 10.65 14.08
C MET A 124 1.08 9.33 14.26
N THR A 125 0.08 9.08 13.43
CA THR A 125 -0.81 7.92 13.51
C THR A 125 -0.89 7.18 12.18
N LEU A 126 0.24 7.11 11.46
CA LEU A 126 0.34 6.35 10.21
C LEU A 126 -0.09 4.90 10.41
N LYS A 127 -0.94 4.42 9.51
CA LYS A 127 -1.39 3.04 9.50
C LYS A 127 -0.99 2.38 8.19
N TYR A 128 -0.42 1.18 8.28
CA TYR A 128 -0.04 0.37 7.13
C TYR A 128 -1.16 0.26 6.09
N GLU A 129 -2.36 -0.10 6.54
CA GLU A 129 -3.53 -0.34 5.69
C GLU A 129 -4.07 0.89 4.96
N THR A 130 -3.71 2.10 5.42
CA THR A 130 -4.08 3.36 4.74
C THR A 130 -2.91 3.98 3.99
N THR A 131 -1.69 3.48 4.21
CA THR A 131 -0.47 3.96 3.54
C THR A 131 -0.18 3.19 2.26
N VAL A 132 -0.46 1.88 2.24
CA VAL A 132 -0.35 1.06 1.02
C VAL A 132 -1.23 1.64 -0.08
N HIS A 133 -0.68 1.75 -1.30
CA HIS A 133 -1.46 2.17 -2.47
C HIS A 133 -2.69 1.26 -2.67
N SER A 134 -3.85 1.86 -2.94
CA SER A 134 -5.12 1.13 -2.90
C SER A 134 -5.32 0.11 -4.03
N LEU A 135 -4.70 0.27 -5.20
CA LEU A 135 -4.80 -0.70 -6.28
C LEU A 135 -4.01 -1.97 -5.95
N PHE A 136 -4.59 -3.14 -6.19
CA PHE A 136 -3.89 -4.41 -5.98
C PHE A 136 -2.76 -4.62 -6.97
N LEU A 137 -2.99 -4.31 -8.25
CA LEU A 137 -2.02 -4.43 -9.35
C LEU A 137 -2.23 -3.27 -10.33
N LEU A 138 -1.12 -2.79 -10.91
CA LEU A 138 -1.17 -1.78 -11.97
C LEU A 138 -0.25 -2.16 -13.16
N PRO A 139 -0.39 -3.35 -13.75
CA PRO A 139 0.48 -3.79 -14.83
C PRO A 139 0.29 -2.92 -16.06
N SER A 140 1.40 -2.55 -16.71
CA SER A 140 1.35 -1.85 -17.98
C SER A 140 0.85 -2.78 -19.08
N ILE A 141 -0.15 -2.36 -19.86
CA ILE A 141 -0.65 -3.16 -21.00
C ILE A 141 0.46 -3.45 -22.02
N TYR A 142 1.51 -2.65 -22.07
CA TYR A 142 2.65 -2.84 -22.97
C TYR A 142 3.54 -4.03 -22.56
N GLU A 143 3.51 -4.39 -21.29
CA GLU A 143 4.24 -5.51 -20.71
C GLU A 143 3.47 -6.84 -20.81
N ILE A 144 2.17 -6.79 -21.09
CA ILE A 144 1.27 -7.95 -21.08
C ILE A 144 1.28 -8.68 -22.41
N SER A 145 1.42 -10.00 -22.37
CA SER A 145 1.24 -10.91 -23.52
C SER A 145 -0.15 -11.55 -23.54
N LYS A 146 -0.77 -11.76 -22.37
CA LYS A 146 -2.09 -12.37 -22.27
C LYS A 146 -2.80 -11.89 -21.02
N VAL A 147 -4.12 -11.75 -21.12
CA VAL A 147 -5.03 -11.57 -19.98
C VAL A 147 -6.03 -12.72 -19.96
N THR A 148 -6.11 -13.44 -18.85
CA THR A 148 -7.09 -14.52 -18.66
C THR A 148 -8.07 -14.12 -17.57
N VAL A 149 -9.37 -14.19 -17.88
CA VAL A 149 -10.46 -13.92 -16.94
C VAL A 149 -11.29 -15.19 -16.79
N GLN A 150 -11.41 -15.68 -15.56
CA GLN A 150 -12.16 -16.89 -15.24
C GLN A 150 -13.29 -16.58 -14.28
N THR A 151 -14.48 -17.04 -14.60
CA THR A 151 -15.67 -17.00 -13.75
C THR A 151 -16.21 -18.41 -13.54
N ALA A 152 -17.24 -18.59 -12.72
CA ALA A 152 -17.88 -19.90 -12.52
C ALA A 152 -18.38 -20.47 -13.87
N GLY A 153 -17.56 -21.30 -14.51
CA GLY A 153 -17.91 -22.05 -15.73
C GLY A 153 -17.43 -21.44 -17.06
N ASN A 154 -16.80 -20.25 -17.06
CA ASN A 154 -16.30 -19.63 -18.28
C ASN A 154 -14.85 -19.16 -18.12
N THR A 155 -14.07 -19.30 -19.20
CA THR A 155 -12.70 -18.75 -19.30
C THR A 155 -12.59 -17.91 -20.56
N TYR A 156 -12.12 -16.69 -20.41
CA TYR A 156 -11.88 -15.73 -21.49
C TYR A 156 -10.40 -15.41 -21.52
N ALA A 157 -9.70 -15.80 -22.62
CA ALA A 157 -8.28 -15.54 -22.79
C ALA A 157 -8.06 -14.57 -23.95
N PHE A 158 -7.43 -13.44 -23.66
CA PHE A 158 -7.11 -12.40 -24.62
C PHE A 158 -5.62 -12.36 -24.84
N ASP A 159 -5.16 -12.67 -26.07
CA ASP A 159 -3.76 -12.54 -26.43
C ASP A 159 -3.49 -11.11 -26.89
N VAL A 160 -2.45 -10.50 -26.32
CA VAL A 160 -2.03 -9.11 -26.58
C VAL A 160 -0.69 -9.14 -27.28
N SER A 161 -0.57 -8.53 -28.46
CA SER A 161 0.63 -8.57 -29.29
C SER A 161 0.93 -7.23 -29.97
N GLY A 162 2.13 -7.12 -30.57
CA GLY A 162 2.66 -5.88 -31.14
C GLY A 162 3.45 -5.06 -30.08
N GLU A 163 4.45 -4.27 -30.53
CA GLU A 163 5.33 -3.49 -29.65
C GLU A 163 4.56 -2.48 -28.77
N LYS A 164 3.46 -1.97 -29.26
CA LYS A 164 2.56 -1.03 -28.55
C LYS A 164 1.22 -1.67 -28.21
N SER A 165 1.16 -3.01 -28.08
CA SER A 165 -0.09 -3.75 -27.82
C SER A 165 -1.20 -3.39 -28.80
N GLU A 166 -0.85 -3.28 -30.11
CA GLU A 166 -1.79 -2.84 -31.14
C GLU A 166 -2.84 -3.87 -31.48
N THR A 167 -2.53 -5.13 -31.26
CA THR A 167 -3.40 -6.25 -31.63
C THR A 167 -3.83 -7.03 -30.42
N VAL A 168 -5.14 -7.18 -30.27
CA VAL A 168 -5.74 -8.04 -29.26
C VAL A 168 -6.61 -9.07 -29.95
N THR A 169 -6.46 -10.34 -29.59
CA THR A 169 -7.27 -11.42 -30.15
C THR A 169 -7.98 -12.22 -29.05
N TYR A 170 -9.17 -12.71 -29.38
CA TYR A 170 -9.95 -13.64 -28.58
C TYR A 170 -10.33 -14.82 -29.46
N ASN A 171 -9.95 -16.05 -29.07
CA ASN A 171 -10.15 -17.26 -29.87
C ASN A 171 -9.61 -17.11 -31.32
N GLY A 172 -8.47 -16.44 -31.49
CA GLY A 172 -7.82 -16.21 -32.77
C GLY A 172 -8.48 -15.11 -33.65
N SER A 173 -9.55 -14.51 -33.21
CA SER A 173 -10.22 -13.40 -33.91
C SER A 173 -9.82 -12.06 -33.31
N SER A 174 -9.48 -11.07 -34.15
CA SER A 174 -9.14 -9.74 -33.68
C SER A 174 -10.38 -9.06 -33.05
N ILE A 175 -10.17 -8.38 -31.93
CA ILE A 175 -11.20 -7.59 -31.25
C ILE A 175 -10.83 -6.09 -31.27
N ASP A 176 -11.83 -5.25 -31.01
CA ASP A 176 -11.61 -3.81 -30.93
C ASP A 176 -10.69 -3.44 -29.77
N LYS A 177 -9.55 -2.81 -30.11
CA LYS A 177 -8.53 -2.42 -29.13
C LYS A 177 -9.08 -1.43 -28.10
N THR A 178 -9.92 -0.48 -28.55
CA THR A 178 -10.47 0.55 -27.66
C THR A 178 -11.41 -0.07 -26.64
N ALA A 179 -12.24 -1.01 -27.06
CA ALA A 179 -13.12 -1.76 -26.16
C ALA A 179 -12.30 -2.59 -25.17
N PHE A 180 -11.26 -3.28 -25.65
CA PHE A 180 -10.36 -4.05 -24.76
C PHE A 180 -9.63 -3.15 -23.77
N SER A 181 -9.12 -1.99 -24.20
CA SER A 181 -8.42 -1.08 -23.29
C SER A 181 -9.33 -0.58 -22.16
N LYS A 182 -10.61 -0.32 -22.43
CA LYS A 182 -11.59 0.02 -21.39
C LYS A 182 -11.85 -1.13 -20.43
N PHE A 183 -11.96 -2.34 -20.96
CA PHE A 183 -12.11 -3.54 -20.15
C PHE A 183 -10.87 -3.79 -19.29
N TYR A 184 -9.67 -3.64 -19.89
CA TYR A 184 -8.40 -3.76 -19.16
C TYR A 184 -8.30 -2.76 -17.99
N GLN A 185 -8.70 -1.51 -18.20
CA GLN A 185 -8.76 -0.49 -17.15
C GLN A 185 -9.71 -0.88 -16.01
N LEU A 186 -10.81 -1.56 -16.31
CA LEU A 186 -11.69 -2.09 -15.25
C LEU A 186 -10.99 -3.19 -14.46
N LEU A 187 -10.29 -4.11 -15.13
CA LEU A 187 -9.58 -5.21 -14.46
C LEU A 187 -8.50 -4.70 -13.51
N ILE A 188 -7.64 -3.77 -13.95
CA ILE A 188 -6.58 -3.19 -13.11
C ILE A 188 -7.10 -2.16 -12.09
N GLY A 189 -8.36 -1.75 -12.20
CA GLY A 189 -9.03 -0.86 -11.26
C GLY A 189 -9.49 -1.54 -9.96
N ALA A 190 -9.11 -2.80 -9.72
CA ALA A 190 -9.38 -3.49 -8.47
C ALA A 190 -8.60 -2.83 -7.32
N SER A 191 -9.33 -2.29 -6.33
CA SER A 191 -8.74 -1.55 -5.20
C SER A 191 -9.27 -2.05 -3.87
N HIS A 192 -8.38 -2.12 -2.88
CA HIS A 192 -8.78 -2.44 -1.52
C HIS A 192 -9.53 -1.28 -0.84
N ASP A 193 -10.27 -1.60 0.19
CA ASP A 193 -11.07 -0.64 0.97
C ASP A 193 -10.44 -0.29 2.33
N GLY A 194 -9.14 -0.57 2.50
CA GLY A 194 -8.40 -0.33 3.73
C GLY A 194 -8.72 -1.33 4.86
N ASN A 195 -9.55 -2.35 4.60
CA ASN A 195 -9.88 -3.34 5.61
C ASN A 195 -8.86 -4.49 5.56
N TYR A 196 -7.89 -4.46 6.47
CA TYR A 196 -6.81 -5.44 6.57
C TYR A 196 -7.30 -6.74 7.21
N VAL A 197 -7.05 -7.89 6.54
CA VAL A 197 -7.58 -9.20 6.92
C VAL A 197 -6.56 -10.33 6.66
N PRO A 198 -5.36 -10.28 7.25
CA PRO A 198 -4.24 -11.17 6.91
C PRO A 198 -4.55 -12.66 7.17
N ASP A 199 -5.44 -12.94 8.11
CA ASP A 199 -5.81 -14.30 8.52
C ASP A 199 -7.07 -14.83 7.82
N ALA A 200 -7.55 -14.11 6.79
CA ALA A 200 -8.75 -14.51 6.09
C ALA A 200 -8.59 -15.88 5.41
N GLN A 201 -9.56 -16.74 5.62
CA GLN A 201 -9.63 -18.07 5.01
C GLN A 201 -10.92 -18.16 4.20
N PRO A 202 -10.88 -17.80 2.90
CA PRO A 202 -12.08 -17.85 2.06
C PRO A 202 -12.59 -19.28 1.92
N GLN A 203 -13.90 -19.44 1.80
CA GLN A 203 -14.54 -20.72 1.58
C GLN A 203 -14.95 -20.85 0.12
N GLY A 204 -14.74 -22.02 -0.46
CA GLY A 204 -15.11 -22.32 -1.85
C GLY A 204 -14.13 -21.76 -2.89
N ASP A 205 -14.55 -21.80 -4.14
CA ASP A 205 -13.77 -21.34 -5.28
C ASP A 205 -13.90 -19.82 -5.47
N PRO A 206 -12.92 -19.16 -6.10
CA PRO A 206 -13.02 -17.74 -6.41
C PRO A 206 -14.19 -17.49 -7.39
N VAL A 207 -14.95 -16.43 -7.15
CA VAL A 207 -16.04 -15.99 -8.03
C VAL A 207 -15.51 -15.36 -9.31
N LEU A 208 -14.28 -14.82 -9.26
CA LEU A 208 -13.56 -14.27 -10.39
C LEU A 208 -12.06 -14.52 -10.16
N THR A 209 -11.35 -14.90 -11.23
CA THR A 209 -9.89 -14.93 -11.27
C THR A 209 -9.42 -14.14 -12.49
N VAL A 210 -8.46 -13.25 -12.31
CA VAL A 210 -7.80 -12.49 -13.38
C VAL A 210 -6.31 -12.79 -13.33
N THR A 211 -5.76 -13.25 -14.46
CA THR A 211 -4.32 -13.51 -14.59
C THR A 211 -3.75 -12.63 -15.71
N PHE A 212 -2.63 -11.99 -15.42
CA PHE A 212 -1.85 -11.19 -16.35
C PHE A 212 -0.52 -11.91 -16.62
N ASP A 213 -0.31 -12.39 -17.84
CA ASP A 213 0.94 -13.01 -18.27
C ASP A 213 1.83 -11.95 -18.93
N TYR A 214 3.09 -11.84 -18.48
CA TYR A 214 4.04 -10.84 -18.97
C TYR A 214 4.79 -11.32 -20.23
N ARG A 215 5.30 -10.35 -21.05
CA ARG A 215 5.98 -10.63 -22.32
C ARG A 215 7.42 -11.11 -22.14
N ASN A 216 8.13 -10.50 -21.23
CA ASN A 216 9.59 -10.63 -21.10
C ASN A 216 10.00 -11.71 -20.11
N ASP A 217 9.08 -12.14 -19.27
CA ASP A 217 9.28 -13.15 -18.25
C ASP A 217 8.23 -14.23 -18.40
N ASN A 218 8.53 -15.45 -18.00
CA ASN A 218 7.50 -16.48 -17.86
C ASN A 218 6.70 -16.27 -16.54
N ASN A 219 6.64 -15.03 -16.05
CA ASN A 219 5.96 -14.66 -14.85
C ASN A 219 4.51 -14.24 -15.14
N SER A 220 3.67 -14.38 -14.15
CA SER A 220 2.29 -13.92 -14.20
C SER A 220 1.86 -13.41 -12.83
N ASP A 221 0.98 -12.41 -12.83
CA ASP A 221 0.27 -11.98 -11.64
C ASP A 221 -1.19 -12.43 -11.68
N THR A 222 -1.70 -12.86 -10.55
CA THR A 222 -3.06 -13.37 -10.43
C THR A 222 -3.81 -12.68 -9.28
N LEU A 223 -5.00 -12.18 -9.58
CA LEU A 223 -5.99 -11.74 -8.61
C LEU A 223 -7.13 -12.75 -8.53
N GLN A 224 -7.41 -13.26 -7.35
CA GLN A 224 -8.53 -14.15 -7.07
C GLN A 224 -9.49 -13.48 -6.09
N PHE A 225 -10.75 -13.44 -6.45
CA PHE A 225 -11.79 -12.75 -5.70
C PHE A 225 -12.75 -13.78 -5.09
N TYR A 226 -12.89 -13.75 -3.78
CA TYR A 226 -13.74 -14.67 -3.02
C TYR A 226 -14.85 -13.90 -2.33
N ASP A 227 -16.03 -14.48 -2.25
CA ASP A 227 -17.13 -13.87 -1.49
C ASP A 227 -16.76 -13.79 0.00
N ALA A 228 -16.78 -12.57 0.53
CA ALA A 228 -16.57 -12.30 1.95
C ALA A 228 -17.86 -11.96 2.69
N GLY A 229 -19.02 -12.07 2.02
CA GLY A 229 -20.33 -11.64 2.53
C GLY A 229 -20.44 -10.12 2.66
N THR A 230 -21.63 -9.63 2.99
CA THR A 230 -21.89 -8.20 3.30
C THR A 230 -21.32 -7.21 2.27
N ARG A 231 -21.47 -7.50 0.97
CA ARG A 231 -21.00 -6.69 -0.16
C ARG A 231 -19.47 -6.52 -0.23
N LYS A 232 -18.73 -7.48 0.30
CA LYS A 232 -17.27 -7.48 0.27
C LYS A 232 -16.72 -8.72 -0.41
N LEU A 233 -15.49 -8.60 -0.89
CA LEU A 233 -14.69 -9.68 -1.43
C LEU A 233 -13.37 -9.75 -0.67
N TYR A 234 -12.90 -10.96 -0.39
CA TYR A 234 -11.48 -11.17 -0.13
C TYR A 234 -10.73 -11.19 -1.46
N VAL A 235 -9.58 -10.54 -1.52
CA VAL A 235 -8.74 -10.54 -2.72
C VAL A 235 -7.41 -11.18 -2.42
N ALA A 236 -7.13 -12.29 -3.09
CA ALA A 236 -5.82 -12.90 -3.05
C ALA A 236 -5.00 -12.39 -4.25
N MET A 237 -3.89 -11.71 -3.97
CA MET A 237 -2.88 -11.37 -4.94
C MET A 237 -1.76 -12.41 -4.87
N ASN A 238 -1.56 -13.16 -5.95
CA ASN A 238 -0.60 -14.27 -6.01
C ASN A 238 -0.77 -15.27 -4.85
N GLY A 239 -2.02 -15.53 -4.47
CA GLY A 239 -2.37 -16.48 -3.42
C GLY A 239 -2.34 -15.90 -1.99
N LYS A 240 -1.92 -14.65 -1.79
CA LYS A 240 -1.90 -14.00 -0.47
C LYS A 240 -3.06 -13.03 -0.32
N ILE A 241 -3.85 -13.19 0.73
CA ILE A 241 -4.91 -12.26 1.10
C ILE A 241 -4.37 -11.31 2.17
N GLU A 242 -4.58 -10.00 1.95
CA GLU A 242 -4.25 -8.97 2.93
C GLU A 242 -5.42 -8.01 3.17
N PHE A 243 -6.23 -7.81 2.13
CA PHE A 243 -7.31 -6.82 2.18
C PHE A 243 -8.62 -7.35 1.62
N THR A 244 -9.70 -6.67 1.97
CA THR A 244 -10.98 -6.77 1.28
C THR A 244 -11.17 -5.65 0.26
N MET A 245 -12.18 -5.83 -0.59
CA MET A 245 -12.69 -4.78 -1.48
C MET A 245 -14.21 -4.83 -1.55
N MET A 246 -14.81 -3.83 -2.18
CA MET A 246 -16.26 -3.79 -2.39
C MET A 246 -16.69 -4.71 -3.53
N SER A 247 -17.72 -5.54 -3.32
CA SER A 247 -18.23 -6.50 -4.33
C SER A 247 -18.85 -5.82 -5.56
N SER A 248 -19.20 -4.54 -5.48
CA SER A 248 -19.67 -3.75 -6.64
C SER A 248 -18.66 -3.65 -7.79
N TYR A 249 -17.42 -4.06 -7.58
CA TYR A 249 -16.44 -4.23 -8.64
C TYR A 249 -16.88 -5.29 -9.65
N LEU A 250 -17.45 -6.41 -9.20
CA LEU A 250 -17.94 -7.49 -10.07
C LEU A 250 -19.04 -7.03 -11.03
N ASP A 251 -19.81 -6.01 -10.66
CA ASP A 251 -20.87 -5.45 -11.51
C ASP A 251 -20.32 -4.65 -12.71
N LYS A 252 -19.02 -4.30 -12.65
CA LYS A 252 -18.33 -3.51 -13.69
C LYS A 252 -17.51 -4.36 -14.65
N VAL A 253 -17.04 -5.52 -14.19
CA VAL A 253 -16.23 -6.48 -14.92
C VAL A 253 -17.12 -7.57 -15.54
#